data_c8bd809b05604054c12d82f40edaa2d4
#
_entry.id   c8bd809b05604054c12d82f40edaa2d4
#
_cell.length_a   1.000
_cell.length_b   1.000
_cell.length_c   1.000
_cell.angle_alpha   90.00
_cell.angle_beta   90.00
_cell.angle_gamma   90.00
#
_symmetry.space_group_name_H-M   'P 1'
#
loop_
_entity.id
_entity.type
_entity.pdbx_description
1 polymer ?
#
loop_
_entity_poly.entity_id
_entity_poly.type
_entity_poly.pdbx_seq_one_letter_code
_entity_poly.pdbx_strand_id
1 'polypeptide(L)'
;MTGTGPVVATPLAIERRALAGAGDVRVPTAEVVTTGSGPRRSVAAARGLGDRPRLVAGVAGALARGLAPGDLVVADEVRDPAGRSVRVASAPLLAAVLRAAGLTVHVGPVVSAERVVTGAARTALASGPRANGAVLASDGSNAPLLARGGAAPTRVNGAVLASDGSNAPLLAHRPPLAVDTESAWLAPDDDAVPFAVVRAVVDTPDHPLVHPGTVTRGIAALTSLRRAAPAVAAWCAALGPREVLLAEPRSFCAGVDRAIATVEQALERHGPPVYVRRQIVHNSHVVADLERRGAVFVQEADEVPTGATLVLAAHGVAPAVRRTAASRHLTVVDATCPLVTKVHAGVRRQADRGATVFLIGHAEHEEVEGTVGEAEEARGTVIVVGSEAEAETVTAPDPGRVASAVQTTLAVDEAEAIAAVLRRRFPALSEPRSADICYATTNRQAAVRAVASEADRLVVVGSANSSNSVRLAEVGVRAGTDARRVDRPDELDLSWLSGARRVAVTAGASAPDHLVDGGVGSVVDLLRGLGPVTVTPRPTTTEDVHFTLPKEVS
;
A
#
# COMPACT_ATOMS: atom_id res chain seq x y z
N MET A 1 -16.09 -17.75 35.28
CA MET A 1 -16.57 -16.99 34.10
C MET A 1 -15.37 -16.69 33.24
N THR A 2 -15.14 -17.46 32.19
CA THR A 2 -14.07 -17.23 31.21
C THR A 2 -14.46 -15.99 30.40
N GLY A 3 -13.72 -14.88 30.58
CA GLY A 3 -13.93 -13.65 29.80
C GLY A 3 -13.77 -13.93 28.32
N THR A 4 -14.65 -13.38 27.48
CA THR A 4 -14.63 -13.53 26.03
C THR A 4 -13.80 -12.43 25.32
N GLY A 5 -13.38 -11.40 26.07
CA GLY A 5 -12.63 -10.26 25.53
C GLY A 5 -11.15 -10.55 25.29
N PRO A 6 -10.45 -9.64 24.58
CA PRO A 6 -9.03 -9.75 24.31
C PRO A 6 -8.18 -9.70 25.59
N VAL A 7 -6.98 -10.27 25.50
CA VAL A 7 -6.02 -10.32 26.61
C VAL A 7 -4.71 -9.65 26.21
N VAL A 8 -4.18 -8.81 27.10
CA VAL A 8 -2.80 -8.35 27.04
C VAL A 8 -1.96 -9.16 28.02
N ALA A 9 -1.17 -10.08 27.50
CA ALA A 9 -0.31 -10.97 28.26
C ALA A 9 1.06 -10.31 28.52
N THR A 10 1.42 -10.18 29.79
CA THR A 10 2.73 -9.63 30.21
C THR A 10 3.48 -10.67 31.05
N PRO A 11 4.72 -11.03 30.70
CA PRO A 11 5.52 -11.98 31.48
C PRO A 11 5.77 -11.55 32.92
N LEU A 12 5.99 -10.26 33.15
CA LEU A 12 6.38 -9.71 34.45
C LEU A 12 5.34 -8.72 35.00
N ALA A 13 5.18 -8.69 36.32
CA ALA A 13 4.28 -7.74 37.00
C ALA A 13 4.68 -6.26 36.76
N ILE A 14 5.96 -5.97 36.54
CA ILE A 14 6.43 -4.61 36.26
C ILE A 14 6.00 -4.15 34.85
N GLU A 15 5.99 -5.05 33.87
CA GLU A 15 5.50 -4.79 32.50
C GLU A 15 3.98 -4.54 32.53
N ARG A 16 3.25 -5.35 33.29
CA ARG A 16 1.81 -5.13 33.53
C ARG A 16 1.54 -3.74 34.11
N ARG A 17 2.33 -3.32 35.12
CA ARG A 17 2.20 -1.97 35.68
C ARG A 17 2.53 -0.87 34.69
N ALA A 18 3.52 -1.09 33.83
CA ALA A 18 3.87 -0.13 32.78
C ALA A 18 2.72 0.09 31.80
N LEU A 19 2.04 -0.96 31.38
CA LEU A 19 0.91 -0.91 30.45
C LEU A 19 -0.41 -0.50 31.11
N ALA A 20 -0.68 -0.95 32.32
CA ALA A 20 -1.93 -0.63 33.03
C ALA A 20 -1.98 0.80 33.59
N GLY A 21 -0.81 1.49 33.65
CA GLY A 21 -0.69 2.87 34.16
C GLY A 21 -0.97 3.00 35.66
N ALA A 22 -0.34 3.96 36.33
CA ALA A 22 -0.82 4.49 37.60
C ALA A 22 -1.74 5.68 37.27
N GLY A 23 -3.03 5.43 37.07
CA GLY A 23 -4.06 6.43 36.76
C GLY A 23 -4.45 6.52 35.28
N ASP A 24 -5.70 6.33 34.99
CA ASP A 24 -6.53 6.70 33.83
C ASP A 24 -6.27 6.13 32.41
N VAL A 25 -5.16 5.51 32.09
CA VAL A 25 -5.02 4.78 30.83
C VAL A 25 -5.24 3.28 31.08
N ARG A 26 -6.47 2.90 31.34
CA ARG A 26 -6.90 1.50 31.24
C ARG A 26 -6.92 1.15 29.75
N VAL A 27 -6.48 -0.06 29.38
CA VAL A 27 -6.87 -0.70 28.13
C VAL A 27 -8.35 -1.08 28.32
N PRO A 28 -9.32 -0.22 27.96
CA PRO A 28 -10.69 -0.33 28.47
C PRO A 28 -11.42 -1.58 27.99
N THR A 29 -10.84 -2.22 26.94
CA THR A 29 -11.44 -3.33 26.20
C THR A 29 -10.70 -4.65 26.38
N ALA A 30 -9.62 -4.70 27.16
CA ALA A 30 -8.80 -5.90 27.33
C ALA A 30 -8.45 -6.17 28.80
N GLU A 31 -8.35 -7.44 29.13
CA GLU A 31 -7.83 -7.90 30.41
C GLU A 31 -6.29 -7.94 30.35
N VAL A 32 -5.61 -7.24 31.25
CA VAL A 32 -4.13 -7.29 31.36
C VAL A 32 -3.72 -8.33 32.40
N VAL A 33 -3.10 -9.41 31.96
CA VAL A 33 -2.71 -10.53 32.82
C VAL A 33 -1.20 -10.69 32.90
N THR A 34 -0.72 -11.19 34.06
CA THR A 34 0.67 -11.59 34.22
C THR A 34 0.78 -13.10 34.01
N THR A 35 1.53 -13.52 32.99
CA THR A 35 1.66 -14.93 32.59
C THR A 35 2.83 -15.65 33.27
N GLY A 36 3.79 -14.90 33.80
CA GLY A 36 5.07 -15.40 34.26
C GLY A 36 6.05 -15.61 33.11
N SER A 37 7.33 -15.56 33.37
CA SER A 37 8.36 -15.72 32.35
C SER A 37 8.80 -17.19 32.20
N GLY A 38 9.20 -17.54 30.96
CA GLY A 38 9.70 -18.84 30.54
C GLY A 38 8.62 -19.80 30.02
N PRO A 39 9.04 -20.85 29.29
CA PRO A 39 8.14 -21.73 28.51
C PRO A 39 7.03 -22.38 29.32
N ARG A 40 7.39 -22.97 30.49
CA ARG A 40 6.42 -23.72 31.31
C ARG A 40 5.25 -22.88 31.78
N ARG A 41 5.53 -21.64 32.25
CA ARG A 41 4.51 -20.71 32.72
C ARG A 41 3.68 -20.18 31.57
N SER A 42 4.32 -19.85 30.45
CA SER A 42 3.66 -19.37 29.24
C SER A 42 2.71 -20.41 28.67
N VAL A 43 3.12 -21.69 28.57
CA VAL A 43 2.24 -22.80 28.14
C VAL A 43 1.04 -22.97 29.09
N ALA A 44 1.27 -22.94 30.40
CA ALA A 44 0.19 -23.04 31.38
C ALA A 44 -0.80 -21.86 31.27
N ALA A 45 -0.29 -20.64 31.08
CA ALA A 45 -1.10 -19.46 30.85
C ALA A 45 -1.88 -19.55 29.52
N ALA A 46 -1.25 -19.96 28.42
CA ALA A 46 -1.89 -20.12 27.10
C ALA A 46 -3.09 -21.05 27.16
N ARG A 47 -2.97 -22.18 27.87
CA ARG A 47 -4.10 -23.12 28.09
C ARG A 47 -5.28 -22.45 28.82
N GLY A 48 -5.01 -21.58 29.79
CA GLY A 48 -6.04 -20.80 30.51
C GLY A 48 -6.68 -19.71 29.66
N LEU A 49 -5.99 -19.21 28.64
CA LEU A 49 -6.47 -18.18 27.71
C LEU A 49 -7.38 -18.75 26.60
N GLY A 50 -7.22 -20.04 26.23
CA GLY A 50 -7.99 -20.67 25.16
C GLY A 50 -7.85 -19.92 23.83
N ASP A 51 -8.96 -19.74 23.12
CA ASP A 51 -9.00 -19.06 21.82
C ASP A 51 -9.28 -17.54 21.93
N ARG A 52 -8.95 -16.94 23.05
CA ARG A 52 -9.07 -15.49 23.22
C ARG A 52 -8.03 -14.75 22.38
N PRO A 53 -8.41 -13.67 21.66
CA PRO A 53 -7.45 -12.77 21.02
C PRO A 53 -6.43 -12.27 22.03
N ARG A 54 -5.15 -12.26 21.66
CA ARG A 54 -4.11 -11.91 22.62
C ARG A 54 -2.96 -11.10 22.03
N LEU A 55 -2.49 -10.13 22.82
CA LEU A 55 -1.29 -9.38 22.55
C LEU A 55 -0.27 -9.68 23.64
N VAL A 56 0.94 -10.09 23.27
CA VAL A 56 2.05 -10.29 24.21
C VAL A 56 2.88 -9.03 24.25
N ALA A 57 3.00 -8.41 25.42
CA ALA A 57 3.78 -7.21 25.61
C ALA A 57 4.78 -7.37 26.75
N GLY A 58 6.04 -7.01 26.51
CA GLY A 58 7.10 -7.12 27.50
C GLY A 58 8.46 -6.71 26.96
N VAL A 59 9.51 -7.01 27.72
CA VAL A 59 10.88 -6.72 27.32
C VAL A 59 11.49 -7.89 26.55
N ALA A 60 12.53 -7.59 25.74
CA ALA A 60 13.29 -8.59 24.99
C ALA A 60 14.73 -8.14 24.80
N GLY A 61 15.61 -9.09 24.46
CA GLY A 61 16.97 -8.81 24.00
C GLY A 61 17.01 -8.63 22.48
N ALA A 62 17.67 -7.59 21.98
CA ALA A 62 17.87 -7.44 20.54
C ALA A 62 18.89 -8.44 20.00
N LEU A 63 18.61 -9.03 18.85
CA LEU A 63 19.55 -9.89 18.11
C LEU A 63 20.21 -9.12 16.97
N ALA A 64 19.48 -8.25 16.30
CA ALA A 64 20.01 -7.42 15.24
C ALA A 64 20.83 -6.24 15.77
N ARG A 65 21.86 -5.84 15.00
CA ARG A 65 22.57 -4.58 15.24
C ARG A 65 21.71 -3.40 14.81
N GLY A 66 21.95 -2.24 15.42
CA GLY A 66 21.24 -1.00 15.11
C GLY A 66 19.96 -0.78 15.94
N LEU A 67 19.55 -1.74 16.76
CA LEU A 67 18.51 -1.52 17.77
C LEU A 67 19.12 -0.93 19.04
N ALA A 68 18.38 0.00 19.66
CA ALA A 68 18.79 0.63 20.91
C ALA A 68 17.87 0.22 22.07
N PRO A 69 18.36 0.24 23.33
CA PRO A 69 17.50 0.07 24.50
C PRO A 69 16.37 1.10 24.53
N GLY A 70 15.14 0.63 24.66
CA GLY A 70 13.93 1.43 24.56
C GLY A 70 13.26 1.39 23.19
N ASP A 71 13.90 0.93 22.12
CA ASP A 71 13.24 0.66 20.85
C ASP A 71 12.19 -0.43 21.01
N LEU A 72 11.12 -0.37 20.21
CA LEU A 72 10.11 -1.40 20.15
C LEU A 72 10.32 -2.31 18.94
N VAL A 73 10.16 -3.61 19.17
CA VAL A 73 10.03 -4.61 18.11
C VAL A 73 8.60 -5.12 18.10
N VAL A 74 7.90 -4.91 16.97
CA VAL A 74 6.61 -5.52 16.68
C VAL A 74 6.87 -6.75 15.83
N ALA A 75 6.52 -7.93 16.34
CA ALA A 75 6.75 -9.15 15.60
C ALA A 75 5.76 -9.29 14.45
N ASP A 76 6.25 -9.46 13.23
CA ASP A 76 5.47 -9.92 12.08
C ASP A 76 5.48 -11.46 11.97
N GLU A 77 6.40 -12.09 12.70
CA GLU A 77 6.56 -13.52 12.81
C GLU A 77 7.14 -13.88 14.18
N VAL A 78 6.63 -14.92 14.80
CA VAL A 78 7.17 -15.47 16.06
C VAL A 78 7.61 -16.91 15.82
N ARG A 79 8.85 -17.23 16.18
CA ARG A 79 9.46 -18.55 15.99
C ARG A 79 9.79 -19.21 17.32
N ASP A 80 9.54 -20.51 17.43
CA ASP A 80 9.97 -21.31 18.57
C ASP A 80 11.27 -22.10 18.26
N PRO A 81 11.95 -22.69 19.28
CA PRO A 81 13.15 -23.49 19.07
C PRO A 81 12.91 -24.80 18.29
N ALA A 82 11.66 -25.28 18.22
CA ALA A 82 11.29 -26.50 17.49
C ALA A 82 11.06 -26.24 16.00
N GLY A 83 11.10 -24.96 15.56
CA GLY A 83 10.91 -24.56 14.18
C GLY A 83 9.47 -24.19 13.81
N ARG A 84 8.52 -24.18 14.77
CA ARG A 84 7.19 -23.61 14.55
C ARG A 84 7.31 -22.11 14.32
N SER A 85 6.63 -21.63 13.30
CA SER A 85 6.51 -20.19 12.99
C SER A 85 5.05 -19.79 12.99
N VAL A 86 4.74 -18.68 13.66
CA VAL A 86 3.41 -18.06 13.71
C VAL A 86 3.51 -16.67 13.09
N ARG A 87 2.76 -16.45 12.03
CA ARG A 87 2.67 -15.16 11.37
C ARG A 87 1.74 -14.22 12.13
N VAL A 88 2.12 -12.95 12.20
CA VAL A 88 1.34 -11.88 12.86
C VAL A 88 0.90 -10.86 11.81
N ALA A 89 -0.24 -11.12 11.16
CA ALA A 89 -0.68 -10.33 10.03
C ALA A 89 -0.98 -8.86 10.36
N SER A 90 -1.48 -8.55 11.57
CA SER A 90 -1.78 -7.17 12.00
C SER A 90 -0.56 -6.36 12.47
N ALA A 91 0.64 -6.94 12.48
CA ALA A 91 1.86 -6.26 12.95
C ALA A 91 2.13 -4.91 12.26
N PRO A 92 1.97 -4.76 10.92
CA PRO A 92 2.17 -3.48 10.25
C PRO A 92 1.24 -2.38 10.78
N LEU A 93 -0.03 -2.70 11.03
CA LEU A 93 -1.02 -1.73 11.56
C LEU A 93 -0.63 -1.26 12.97
N LEU A 94 -0.25 -2.19 13.84
CA LEU A 94 0.18 -1.86 15.19
C LEU A 94 1.46 -1.01 15.19
N ALA A 95 2.41 -1.36 14.33
CA ALA A 95 3.65 -0.61 14.16
C ALA A 95 3.42 0.82 13.67
N ALA A 96 2.47 1.02 12.74
CA ALA A 96 2.12 2.34 12.24
C ALA A 96 1.57 3.25 13.35
N VAL A 97 0.65 2.75 14.19
CA VAL A 97 0.11 3.52 15.33
C VAL A 97 1.20 3.85 16.34
N LEU A 98 2.11 2.92 16.63
CA LEU A 98 3.23 3.15 17.54
C LEU A 98 4.21 4.21 17.00
N ARG A 99 4.50 4.20 15.69
CA ARG A 99 5.33 5.22 15.04
C ARG A 99 4.67 6.60 15.05
N ALA A 100 3.36 6.65 14.79
CA ALA A 100 2.59 7.90 14.89
C ALA A 100 2.60 8.48 16.30
N ALA A 101 2.74 7.65 17.35
CA ALA A 101 2.95 8.08 18.73
C ALA A 101 4.39 8.55 19.04
N GLY A 102 5.26 8.64 18.02
CA GLY A 102 6.65 9.09 18.16
C GLY A 102 7.57 8.06 18.84
N LEU A 103 7.28 6.77 18.70
CA LEU A 103 8.12 5.68 19.18
C LEU A 103 8.99 5.13 18.03
N THR A 104 10.21 4.73 18.36
CA THR A 104 11.09 4.01 17.43
C THR A 104 10.65 2.56 17.35
N VAL A 105 10.19 2.12 16.16
CA VAL A 105 9.56 0.81 15.97
C VAL A 105 10.18 0.07 14.80
N HIS A 106 10.62 -1.14 15.06
CA HIS A 106 11.12 -2.10 14.09
C HIS A 106 10.10 -3.23 13.91
N VAL A 107 9.90 -3.69 12.67
CA VAL A 107 9.01 -4.82 12.36
C VAL A 107 9.85 -5.97 11.83
N GLY A 108 9.73 -7.14 12.44
CA GLY A 108 10.45 -8.32 12.01
C GLY A 108 10.30 -9.51 12.97
N PRO A 109 10.95 -10.65 12.65
CA PRO A 109 10.79 -11.87 13.42
C PRO A 109 11.31 -11.75 14.86
N VAL A 110 10.55 -12.34 15.80
CA VAL A 110 10.95 -12.56 17.19
C VAL A 110 11.11 -14.05 17.42
N VAL A 111 12.22 -14.46 18.01
CA VAL A 111 12.47 -15.86 18.40
C VAL A 111 12.27 -16.02 19.90
N SER A 112 11.50 -17.02 20.31
CA SER A 112 11.39 -17.38 21.72
C SER A 112 12.38 -18.48 22.07
N ALA A 113 13.20 -18.25 23.10
CA ALA A 113 14.17 -19.20 23.61
C ALA A 113 13.72 -19.82 24.93
N GLU A 114 14.14 -21.06 25.25
CA GLU A 114 13.75 -21.72 26.50
C GLU A 114 14.26 -21.02 27.77
N ARG A 115 15.32 -20.23 27.62
CA ARG A 115 15.98 -19.47 28.69
C ARG A 115 16.60 -18.18 28.14
N VAL A 116 16.92 -17.28 29.03
CA VAL A 116 17.64 -16.04 28.67
C VAL A 116 18.93 -16.36 27.93
N VAL A 117 19.12 -15.73 26.77
CA VAL A 117 20.21 -16.00 25.85
C VAL A 117 21.24 -14.88 25.90
N THR A 118 22.53 -15.24 26.11
CA THR A 118 23.65 -14.31 26.17
C THR A 118 24.85 -14.85 25.37
N GLY A 119 25.85 -14.01 25.11
CA GLY A 119 27.12 -14.41 24.50
C GLY A 119 26.99 -15.15 23.17
N ALA A 120 27.72 -16.26 23.00
CA ALA A 120 27.78 -17.03 21.76
C ALA A 120 26.42 -17.60 21.32
N ALA A 121 25.55 -18.00 22.26
CA ALA A 121 24.23 -18.49 21.96
C ALA A 121 23.35 -17.41 21.31
N ARG A 122 23.50 -16.14 21.71
CA ARG A 122 22.83 -14.99 21.10
C ARG A 122 23.30 -14.76 19.67
N THR A 123 24.61 -14.83 19.43
CA THR A 123 25.17 -14.69 18.07
C THR A 123 24.68 -15.81 17.14
N ALA A 124 24.56 -17.04 17.66
CA ALA A 124 24.04 -18.15 16.88
C ALA A 124 22.58 -17.95 16.46
N LEU A 125 21.73 -17.45 17.37
CA LEU A 125 20.32 -17.13 17.05
C LEU A 125 20.21 -15.96 16.04
N ALA A 126 21.07 -14.95 16.15
CA ALA A 126 21.09 -13.82 15.24
C ALA A 126 21.39 -14.22 13.78
N SER A 127 22.15 -15.29 13.58
CA SER A 127 22.54 -15.78 12.26
C SER A 127 21.42 -16.54 11.54
N GLY A 128 20.31 -16.86 12.22
CA GLY A 128 19.24 -17.73 11.71
C GLY A 128 19.67 -19.19 11.51
N PRO A 129 18.76 -20.11 11.17
CA PRO A 129 19.13 -21.47 10.82
C PRO A 129 19.98 -21.44 9.54
N ARG A 130 21.20 -21.92 9.63
CA ARG A 130 22.01 -22.21 8.44
C ARG A 130 21.28 -23.31 7.67
N ALA A 131 21.01 -23.08 6.38
CA ALA A 131 20.53 -24.12 5.49
C ALA A 131 21.51 -25.30 5.58
N ASN A 132 21.12 -26.38 6.24
CA ASN A 132 21.90 -27.62 6.25
C ASN A 132 21.95 -28.15 4.81
N GLY A 133 23.11 -28.03 4.16
CA GLY A 133 23.36 -28.70 2.90
C GLY A 133 24.10 -27.94 1.79
N ALA A 134 24.58 -26.72 2.00
CA ALA A 134 25.53 -26.13 1.06
C ALA A 134 26.97 -26.39 1.54
N VAL A 135 27.55 -27.51 1.14
CA VAL A 135 28.99 -27.70 1.14
C VAL A 135 29.56 -26.73 0.12
N LEU A 136 30.10 -25.60 0.58
CA LEU A 136 30.93 -24.75 -0.25
C LEU A 136 32.22 -25.49 -0.52
N ALA A 137 32.38 -26.05 -1.72
CA ALA A 137 33.68 -26.49 -2.20
C ALA A 137 34.62 -25.28 -2.26
N SER A 138 35.72 -25.37 -1.57
CA SER A 138 36.78 -24.34 -1.47
C SER A 138 37.75 -24.41 -2.63
N ASP A 139 37.28 -24.55 -3.85
CA ASP A 139 38.13 -24.45 -5.03
C ASP A 139 37.51 -23.46 -6.02
N GLY A 140 38.25 -22.42 -6.29
CA GLY A 140 37.85 -21.25 -7.08
C GLY A 140 37.62 -21.54 -8.58
N SER A 141 36.72 -22.46 -8.95
CA SER A 141 36.34 -22.70 -10.33
C SER A 141 34.86 -22.37 -10.56
N ASN A 142 34.61 -21.26 -11.28
CA ASN A 142 33.34 -20.89 -11.87
C ASN A 142 32.99 -21.84 -13.03
N ALA A 143 32.24 -22.91 -12.78
CA ALA A 143 31.59 -23.66 -13.84
C ALA A 143 30.13 -23.95 -13.45
N PRO A 144 29.13 -23.70 -14.33
CA PRO A 144 27.74 -23.94 -14.02
C PRO A 144 27.43 -25.44 -14.10
N LEU A 145 27.01 -26.04 -13.00
CA LEU A 145 26.48 -27.40 -12.96
C LEU A 145 25.07 -27.41 -13.56
N LEU A 146 24.96 -27.94 -14.76
CA LEU A 146 23.69 -28.35 -15.37
C LEU A 146 23.10 -29.54 -14.59
N ALA A 147 22.08 -29.27 -13.78
CA ALA A 147 21.26 -30.31 -13.19
C ALA A 147 20.32 -30.92 -14.25
N ARG A 148 20.41 -32.23 -14.41
CA ARG A 148 19.52 -33.03 -15.29
C ARG A 148 18.14 -33.14 -14.64
N GLY A 149 17.08 -32.79 -15.39
CA GLY A 149 15.75 -33.35 -15.30
C GLY A 149 14.89 -32.86 -14.12
N GLY A 150 14.44 -31.61 -14.16
CA GLY A 150 13.33 -31.12 -13.38
C GLY A 150 12.62 -30.00 -14.15
N ALA A 151 11.28 -30.01 -14.17
CA ALA A 151 10.48 -29.02 -14.87
C ALA A 151 10.86 -27.58 -14.47
N ALA A 152 10.97 -26.69 -15.43
CA ALA A 152 11.26 -25.28 -15.21
C ALA A 152 10.16 -24.64 -14.35
N PRO A 153 10.50 -23.77 -13.38
CA PRO A 153 9.50 -23.08 -12.58
C PRO A 153 8.71 -22.12 -13.46
N THR A 154 7.39 -22.21 -13.40
CA THR A 154 6.47 -21.31 -14.10
C THR A 154 6.53 -19.93 -13.43
N ARG A 155 6.94 -18.90 -14.16
CA ARG A 155 6.89 -17.52 -13.70
C ARG A 155 5.51 -16.94 -13.96
N VAL A 156 4.82 -16.52 -12.90
CA VAL A 156 3.63 -15.68 -12.98
C VAL A 156 3.91 -14.42 -12.16
N ASN A 157 3.85 -13.26 -12.80
CA ASN A 157 3.99 -11.93 -12.20
C ASN A 157 5.25 -11.68 -11.35
N GLY A 158 6.43 -12.08 -11.81
CA GLY A 158 7.71 -11.70 -11.20
C GLY A 158 8.08 -12.40 -9.88
N ALA A 159 7.21 -13.25 -9.33
CA ALA A 159 7.48 -14.07 -8.16
C ALA A 159 7.90 -15.49 -8.59
N VAL A 160 9.00 -15.99 -8.03
CA VAL A 160 9.38 -17.40 -8.13
C VAL A 160 8.46 -18.16 -7.18
N LEU A 161 7.44 -18.85 -7.72
CA LEU A 161 6.60 -19.76 -6.93
C LEU A 161 7.35 -21.09 -6.72
N ALA A 162 7.25 -21.62 -5.51
CA ALA A 162 7.63 -23.00 -5.26
C ALA A 162 6.73 -23.94 -6.08
N SER A 163 7.26 -25.11 -6.48
CA SER A 163 6.58 -26.07 -7.35
C SER A 163 5.29 -26.69 -6.77
N ASP A 164 4.92 -26.34 -5.55
CA ASP A 164 3.72 -26.79 -4.82
C ASP A 164 2.62 -25.73 -4.69
N GLY A 165 2.79 -24.55 -5.31
CA GLY A 165 1.78 -23.48 -5.27
C GLY A 165 1.64 -22.75 -3.93
N SER A 166 2.53 -23.01 -2.95
CA SER A 166 2.50 -22.31 -1.66
C SER A 166 3.35 -21.04 -1.68
N ASN A 167 2.77 -19.92 -1.27
CA ASN A 167 3.46 -18.62 -1.10
C ASN A 167 4.36 -18.57 0.15
N ALA A 168 4.76 -19.72 0.70
CA ALA A 168 5.45 -19.83 1.98
C ALA A 168 6.99 -19.57 2.03
N PRO A 169 7.78 -19.37 0.95
CA PRO A 169 9.24 -19.43 1.08
C PRO A 169 9.94 -18.13 1.45
N LEU A 170 9.35 -16.95 1.34
CA LEU A 170 10.10 -15.69 1.49
C LEU A 170 10.30 -15.24 2.94
N LEU A 171 9.49 -15.72 3.90
CA LEU A 171 9.61 -15.34 5.31
C LEU A 171 10.63 -16.20 6.08
N ALA A 172 10.88 -17.43 5.65
CA ALA A 172 11.69 -18.42 6.40
C ALA A 172 13.17 -18.06 6.58
N HIS A 173 13.72 -17.06 5.90
CA HIS A 173 15.15 -16.71 5.91
C HIS A 173 15.49 -15.34 6.50
N ARG A 174 14.48 -14.56 6.95
CA ARG A 174 14.78 -13.26 7.58
C ARG A 174 15.43 -13.45 8.94
N PRO A 175 16.56 -12.79 9.23
CA PRO A 175 17.20 -12.87 10.54
C PRO A 175 16.27 -12.28 11.62
N PRO A 176 16.19 -12.89 12.80
CA PRO A 176 15.34 -12.38 13.87
C PRO A 176 15.89 -11.09 14.44
N LEU A 177 14.98 -10.16 14.77
CA LEU A 177 15.32 -8.87 15.37
C LEU A 177 15.54 -8.96 16.87
N ALA A 178 14.75 -9.79 17.56
CA ALA A 178 14.77 -9.91 19.01
C ALA A 178 14.56 -11.35 19.49
N VAL A 179 14.94 -11.59 20.74
CA VAL A 179 14.73 -12.85 21.46
C VAL A 179 14.01 -12.59 22.77
N ASP A 180 13.02 -13.43 23.06
CA ASP A 180 12.31 -13.49 24.34
C ASP A 180 12.23 -14.93 24.88
N THR A 181 11.44 -15.13 25.92
CA THR A 181 11.23 -16.47 26.51
C THR A 181 9.74 -16.84 26.60
N GLU A 182 8.84 -16.13 25.89
CA GLU A 182 7.39 -16.29 26.08
C GLU A 182 6.54 -16.30 24.81
N SER A 183 6.82 -15.44 23.83
CA SER A 183 5.91 -15.14 22.72
C SER A 183 5.42 -16.37 21.96
N ALA A 184 6.32 -17.30 21.64
CA ALA A 184 5.96 -18.49 20.87
C ALA A 184 5.04 -19.45 21.63
N TRP A 185 5.23 -19.56 22.94
CA TRP A 185 4.39 -20.42 23.78
C TRP A 185 3.07 -19.77 24.20
N LEU A 186 2.95 -18.45 24.02
CA LEU A 186 1.70 -17.71 24.17
C LEU A 186 0.94 -17.56 22.85
N ALA A 187 1.56 -17.88 21.72
CA ALA A 187 0.89 -17.86 20.42
C ALA A 187 -0.28 -18.85 20.39
N PRO A 188 -1.41 -18.51 19.77
CA PRO A 188 -2.52 -19.43 19.60
C PRO A 188 -2.13 -20.58 18.66
N ASP A 189 -2.82 -21.71 18.80
CA ASP A 189 -2.66 -22.86 17.90
C ASP A 189 -3.48 -22.69 16.62
N ASP A 190 -4.55 -21.92 16.67
CA ASP A 190 -5.39 -21.56 15.54
C ASP A 190 -4.99 -20.19 15.00
N ASP A 191 -4.55 -20.13 13.73
CA ASP A 191 -4.15 -18.91 13.02
C ASP A 191 -5.32 -17.92 12.83
N ALA A 192 -6.56 -18.36 13.00
CA ALA A 192 -7.74 -17.49 12.98
C ALA A 192 -7.89 -16.64 14.25
N VAL A 193 -7.20 -16.99 15.34
CA VAL A 193 -7.21 -16.22 16.58
C VAL A 193 -6.26 -15.03 16.45
N PRO A 194 -6.76 -13.78 16.58
CA PRO A 194 -5.91 -12.60 16.52
C PRO A 194 -4.76 -12.62 17.51
N PHE A 195 -3.57 -12.41 17.02
CA PHE A 195 -2.34 -12.43 17.78
C PHE A 195 -1.44 -11.23 17.43
N ALA A 196 -0.83 -10.64 18.46
CA ALA A 196 0.16 -9.59 18.29
C ALA A 196 1.27 -9.68 19.34
N VAL A 197 2.45 -9.17 19.02
CA VAL A 197 3.61 -9.14 19.94
C VAL A 197 4.30 -7.79 19.84
N VAL A 198 4.50 -7.15 20.99
CA VAL A 198 5.29 -5.92 21.15
C VAL A 198 6.35 -6.13 22.20
N ARG A 199 7.61 -5.99 21.80
CA ARG A 199 8.75 -6.15 22.69
C ARG A 199 9.58 -4.88 22.77
N ALA A 200 9.85 -4.40 24.00
CA ALA A 200 10.78 -3.29 24.23
C ALA A 200 12.18 -3.84 24.46
N VAL A 201 13.13 -3.33 23.73
CA VAL A 201 14.55 -3.74 23.80
C VAL A 201 15.14 -3.27 25.10
N VAL A 202 15.70 -4.21 25.89
CA VAL A 202 16.38 -3.92 27.16
C VAL A 202 17.90 -4.06 27.04
N ASP A 203 18.34 -5.00 26.22
CA ASP A 203 19.76 -5.29 25.98
C ASP A 203 20.02 -5.59 24.50
N THR A 204 21.21 -5.29 24.05
CA THR A 204 21.65 -5.43 22.65
C THR A 204 22.97 -6.19 22.58
N PRO A 205 23.44 -6.61 21.41
CA PRO A 205 24.78 -7.18 21.27
C PRO A 205 25.88 -6.30 21.86
N ASP A 206 25.76 -4.98 21.75
CA ASP A 206 26.72 -4.00 22.24
C ASP A 206 26.50 -3.58 23.71
N HIS A 207 25.34 -3.88 24.27
CA HIS A 207 24.92 -3.54 25.64
C HIS A 207 24.36 -4.78 26.34
N PRO A 208 25.23 -5.68 26.87
CA PRO A 208 24.78 -6.96 27.44
C PRO A 208 23.90 -6.77 28.68
N LEU A 209 23.02 -7.76 28.94
CA LEU A 209 22.07 -7.73 30.04
C LEU A 209 22.73 -7.57 31.40
N VAL A 210 23.86 -8.28 31.64
CA VAL A 210 24.63 -8.20 32.88
C VAL A 210 25.62 -7.04 32.81
N HIS A 211 25.16 -5.85 33.19
CA HIS A 211 25.97 -4.62 33.18
C HIS A 211 25.37 -3.59 34.14
N PRO A 212 26.15 -2.71 34.80
CA PRO A 212 25.61 -1.67 35.69
C PRO A 212 24.50 -0.78 35.07
N GLY A 213 24.60 -0.50 33.77
CA GLY A 213 23.61 0.28 33.03
C GLY A 213 22.28 -0.45 32.70
N THR A 214 22.10 -1.71 33.10
CA THR A 214 20.88 -2.48 32.81
C THR A 214 19.64 -1.87 33.46
N VAL A 215 19.78 -1.27 34.65
CA VAL A 215 18.66 -0.61 35.33
C VAL A 215 18.12 0.56 34.51
N THR A 216 18.98 1.43 34.02
CA THR A 216 18.58 2.59 33.21
C THR A 216 17.96 2.17 31.88
N ARG A 217 18.51 1.13 31.23
CA ARG A 217 17.94 0.54 30.00
C ARG A 217 16.59 -0.13 30.25
N GLY A 218 16.43 -0.81 31.37
CA GLY A 218 15.15 -1.37 31.81
C GLY A 218 14.07 -0.27 32.01
N ILE A 219 14.46 0.87 32.60
CA ILE A 219 13.57 2.03 32.75
C ILE A 219 13.17 2.57 31.37
N ALA A 220 14.12 2.69 30.41
CA ALA A 220 13.83 3.13 29.05
C ALA A 220 12.84 2.17 28.35
N ALA A 221 13.06 0.87 28.42
CA ALA A 221 12.19 -0.14 27.85
C ALA A 221 10.77 -0.09 28.46
N LEU A 222 10.66 0.00 29.78
CA LEU A 222 9.35 0.12 30.46
C LEU A 222 8.65 1.45 30.15
N THR A 223 9.40 2.53 29.93
CA THR A 223 8.84 3.82 29.48
C THR A 223 8.25 3.71 28.09
N SER A 224 8.94 3.04 27.16
CA SER A 224 8.43 2.78 25.81
C SER A 224 7.19 1.89 25.84
N LEU A 225 7.15 0.83 26.67
CA LEU A 225 5.95 0.01 26.87
C LEU A 225 4.78 0.85 27.41
N ARG A 226 5.03 1.74 28.37
CA ARG A 226 3.99 2.64 28.89
C ARG A 226 3.44 3.56 27.80
N ARG A 227 4.30 4.11 26.97
CA ARG A 227 3.89 4.96 25.83
C ARG A 227 3.18 4.17 24.73
N ALA A 228 3.43 2.86 24.64
CA ALA A 228 2.75 1.97 23.70
C ALA A 228 1.31 1.62 24.11
N ALA A 229 0.91 1.85 25.37
CA ALA A 229 -0.40 1.44 25.89
C ALA A 229 -1.60 1.94 25.05
N PRO A 230 -1.66 3.19 24.55
CA PRO A 230 -2.75 3.63 23.68
C PRO A 230 -2.84 2.84 22.36
N ALA A 231 -1.70 2.50 21.75
CA ALA A 231 -1.67 1.70 20.52
C ALA A 231 -2.13 0.25 20.77
N VAL A 232 -1.75 -0.33 21.91
CA VAL A 232 -2.24 -1.64 22.36
C VAL A 232 -3.75 -1.60 22.56
N ALA A 233 -4.28 -0.54 23.17
CA ALA A 233 -5.72 -0.34 23.36
C ALA A 233 -6.44 -0.20 22.00
N ALA A 234 -5.88 0.54 21.05
CA ALA A 234 -6.43 0.70 19.71
C ALA A 234 -6.47 -0.65 18.97
N TRP A 235 -5.41 -1.47 19.07
CA TRP A 235 -5.41 -2.81 18.51
C TRP A 235 -6.52 -3.68 19.12
N CYS A 236 -6.65 -3.71 20.45
CA CYS A 236 -7.71 -4.45 21.13
C CYS A 236 -9.11 -3.98 20.74
N ALA A 237 -9.32 -2.67 20.56
CA ALA A 237 -10.59 -2.09 20.15
C ALA A 237 -10.94 -2.37 18.69
N ALA A 238 -9.93 -2.60 17.85
CA ALA A 238 -10.10 -2.93 16.44
C ALA A 238 -10.37 -4.42 16.20
N LEU A 239 -10.33 -5.27 17.22
CA LEU A 239 -10.60 -6.71 17.05
C LEU A 239 -12.07 -7.01 16.78
N GLY A 240 -12.32 -8.05 16.00
CA GLY A 240 -13.66 -8.60 15.79
C GLY A 240 -13.88 -9.12 14.38
N PRO A 241 -14.97 -9.89 14.18
CA PRO A 241 -15.34 -10.41 12.88
C PRO A 241 -15.75 -9.28 11.94
N ARG A 242 -15.41 -9.43 10.64
CA ARG A 242 -15.75 -8.47 9.59
C ARG A 242 -16.24 -9.14 8.33
N GLU A 243 -17.18 -8.49 7.67
CA GLU A 243 -17.48 -8.70 6.26
C GLU A 243 -16.71 -7.66 5.44
N VAL A 244 -15.89 -8.10 4.49
CA VAL A 244 -15.21 -7.24 3.52
C VAL A 244 -15.98 -7.28 2.21
N LEU A 245 -16.54 -6.13 1.81
CA LEU A 245 -17.23 -5.94 0.54
C LEU A 245 -16.23 -5.47 -0.51
N LEU A 246 -15.85 -6.33 -1.45
CA LEU A 246 -14.95 -5.96 -2.54
C LEU A 246 -15.72 -5.29 -3.67
N ALA A 247 -15.59 -3.98 -3.81
CA ALA A 247 -16.21 -3.25 -4.91
C ALA A 247 -15.51 -3.56 -6.23
N GLU A 248 -16.26 -3.95 -7.26
CA GLU A 248 -15.73 -4.35 -8.56
C GLU A 248 -16.47 -3.64 -9.70
N PRO A 249 -15.74 -3.20 -10.77
CA PRO A 249 -14.30 -3.36 -11.01
C PRO A 249 -13.46 -2.45 -10.13
N ARG A 250 -12.21 -2.87 -9.89
CA ARG A 250 -11.20 -2.14 -9.14
C ARG A 250 -9.83 -2.34 -9.79
N SER A 251 -8.79 -1.69 -9.24
CA SER A 251 -7.40 -1.85 -9.64
C SER A 251 -7.13 -1.47 -11.11
N PHE A 252 -6.10 -2.01 -11.74
CA PHE A 252 -5.64 -1.56 -13.05
C PHE A 252 -6.74 -1.56 -14.11
N CYS A 253 -6.77 -0.49 -14.92
CA CYS A 253 -7.57 -0.42 -16.13
C CYS A 253 -6.70 -0.70 -17.37
N ALA A 254 -7.31 -0.98 -18.50
CA ALA A 254 -6.58 -1.26 -19.74
C ALA A 254 -5.57 -0.17 -20.16
N GLY A 255 -5.84 1.10 -19.82
CA GLY A 255 -4.90 2.20 -20.07
C GLY A 255 -3.65 2.12 -19.20
N VAL A 256 -3.81 1.75 -17.93
CA VAL A 256 -2.72 1.55 -16.97
C VAL A 256 -1.92 0.30 -17.32
N ASP A 257 -2.57 -0.83 -17.57
CA ASP A 257 -1.90 -2.07 -17.98
C ASP A 257 -1.04 -1.84 -19.22
N ARG A 258 -1.60 -1.15 -20.22
CA ARG A 258 -0.85 -0.79 -21.44
C ARG A 258 0.37 0.08 -21.13
N ALA A 259 0.23 1.07 -20.25
CA ALA A 259 1.32 1.97 -19.93
C ALA A 259 2.47 1.26 -19.20
N ILE A 260 2.15 0.41 -18.22
CA ILE A 260 3.15 -0.40 -17.51
C ILE A 260 3.84 -1.37 -18.47
N ALA A 261 3.06 -2.13 -19.26
CA ALA A 261 3.60 -3.06 -20.24
C ALA A 261 4.48 -2.34 -21.31
N THR A 262 4.19 -1.08 -21.64
CA THR A 262 5.02 -0.28 -22.54
C THR A 262 6.41 -0.04 -21.96
N VAL A 263 6.54 0.29 -20.68
CA VAL A 263 7.86 0.47 -20.03
C VAL A 263 8.59 -0.87 -19.94
N GLU A 264 7.88 -1.94 -19.58
CA GLU A 264 8.46 -3.29 -19.51
C GLU A 264 9.04 -3.73 -20.85
N GLN A 265 8.27 -3.57 -21.91
CA GLN A 265 8.73 -3.90 -23.28
C GLN A 265 9.85 -2.97 -23.75
N ALA A 266 9.84 -1.70 -23.38
CA ALA A 266 10.94 -0.79 -23.67
C ALA A 266 12.24 -1.23 -22.98
N LEU A 267 12.16 -1.66 -21.70
CA LEU A 267 13.31 -2.23 -20.96
C LEU A 267 13.82 -3.52 -21.60
N GLU A 268 12.94 -4.41 -22.06
CA GLU A 268 13.33 -5.65 -22.75
C GLU A 268 14.00 -5.37 -24.10
N ARG A 269 13.47 -4.42 -24.87
CA ARG A 269 13.91 -4.14 -26.24
C ARG A 269 15.18 -3.29 -26.32
N HIS A 270 15.26 -2.25 -25.47
CA HIS A 270 16.35 -1.27 -25.50
C HIS A 270 17.41 -1.50 -24.42
N GLY A 271 17.09 -2.31 -23.40
CA GLY A 271 17.90 -2.48 -22.20
C GLY A 271 17.85 -1.27 -21.26
N PRO A 272 18.21 -1.44 -20.00
CA PRO A 272 18.29 -0.33 -19.04
C PRO A 272 19.52 0.57 -19.36
N PRO A 273 19.43 1.89 -19.07
CA PRO A 273 18.28 2.59 -18.53
C PRO A 273 17.25 2.98 -19.59
N VAL A 274 15.96 2.87 -19.24
CA VAL A 274 14.86 3.48 -19.98
C VAL A 274 14.33 4.63 -19.13
N TYR A 275 14.28 5.83 -19.73
CA TYR A 275 13.81 7.02 -19.03
C TYR A 275 12.30 7.14 -19.15
N VAL A 276 11.63 7.56 -18.08
CA VAL A 276 10.18 7.77 -18.02
C VAL A 276 9.93 9.19 -17.50
N ARG A 277 9.21 10.00 -18.28
CA ARG A 277 8.89 11.37 -17.83
C ARG A 277 7.83 11.33 -16.75
N ARG A 278 8.13 11.96 -15.61
CA ARG A 278 7.32 11.99 -14.38
C ARG A 278 6.97 10.55 -13.93
N GLN A 279 5.73 10.26 -13.64
CA GLN A 279 5.29 8.90 -13.28
C GLN A 279 4.53 8.29 -14.46
N ILE A 280 4.84 7.04 -14.82
CA ILE A 280 4.12 6.34 -15.90
C ILE A 280 2.61 6.26 -15.61
N VAL A 281 2.26 6.06 -14.35
CA VAL A 281 0.93 6.15 -13.75
C VAL A 281 1.09 6.66 -12.32
N HIS A 282 0.09 7.33 -11.77
CA HIS A 282 0.14 7.87 -10.40
C HIS A 282 0.02 6.76 -9.34
N ASN A 283 1.11 6.00 -9.16
CA ASN A 283 1.21 4.98 -8.12
C ASN A 283 2.67 4.70 -7.72
N SER A 284 2.98 4.91 -6.44
CA SER A 284 4.33 4.75 -5.89
C SER A 284 4.86 3.32 -5.97
N HIS A 285 4.00 2.32 -5.83
CA HIS A 285 4.39 0.91 -5.93
C HIS A 285 4.79 0.51 -7.35
N VAL A 286 4.05 0.99 -8.35
CA VAL A 286 4.37 0.77 -9.77
C VAL A 286 5.68 1.44 -10.13
N VAL A 287 5.88 2.70 -9.72
CA VAL A 287 7.13 3.44 -9.95
C VAL A 287 8.30 2.68 -9.33
N ALA A 288 8.23 2.31 -8.04
CA ALA A 288 9.30 1.60 -7.36
C ALA A 288 9.59 0.21 -7.97
N ASP A 289 8.58 -0.48 -8.51
CA ASP A 289 8.80 -1.74 -9.21
C ASP A 289 9.59 -1.56 -10.50
N LEU A 290 9.20 -0.61 -11.33
CA LEU A 290 9.86 -0.32 -12.59
C LEU A 290 11.29 0.22 -12.38
N GLU A 291 11.53 1.02 -11.32
CA GLU A 291 12.89 1.47 -10.93
C GLU A 291 13.81 0.28 -10.61
N ARG A 292 13.34 -0.71 -9.84
CA ARG A 292 14.10 -1.93 -9.56
C ARG A 292 14.45 -2.72 -10.83
N ARG A 293 13.67 -2.56 -11.88
CA ARG A 293 13.87 -3.23 -13.19
C ARG A 293 14.70 -2.40 -14.17
N GLY A 294 15.11 -1.19 -13.77
CA GLY A 294 16.03 -0.33 -14.52
C GLY A 294 15.39 0.85 -15.25
N ALA A 295 14.14 1.18 -14.96
CA ALA A 295 13.55 2.44 -15.38
C ALA A 295 14.12 3.61 -14.55
N VAL A 296 14.30 4.77 -15.16
CA VAL A 296 14.76 6.00 -14.52
C VAL A 296 13.71 7.07 -14.72
N PHE A 297 13.09 7.51 -13.63
CA PHE A 297 12.07 8.55 -13.68
C PHE A 297 12.71 9.93 -13.61
N VAL A 298 12.36 10.79 -14.58
CA VAL A 298 12.83 12.17 -14.71
C VAL A 298 11.64 13.14 -14.71
N GLN A 299 11.85 14.39 -14.33
CA GLN A 299 10.76 15.36 -14.34
C GLN A 299 10.48 15.85 -15.75
N GLU A 300 11.52 16.20 -16.51
CA GLU A 300 11.36 16.76 -17.85
C GLU A 300 12.26 16.07 -18.89
N ALA A 301 11.88 16.17 -20.17
CA ALA A 301 12.57 15.52 -21.26
C ALA A 301 14.01 16.05 -21.50
N ASP A 302 14.33 17.23 -21.01
CA ASP A 302 15.66 17.83 -21.13
C ASP A 302 16.69 17.24 -20.13
N GLU A 303 16.24 16.55 -19.10
CA GLU A 303 17.10 15.78 -18.19
C GLU A 303 17.61 14.48 -18.81
N VAL A 304 16.94 13.99 -19.86
CA VAL A 304 17.28 12.71 -20.50
C VAL A 304 18.54 12.84 -21.35
N PRO A 305 19.53 11.94 -21.25
CA PRO A 305 20.70 11.95 -22.11
C PRO A 305 20.33 11.89 -23.60
N THR A 306 21.04 12.67 -24.43
CA THR A 306 20.82 12.70 -25.89
C THR A 306 20.89 11.30 -26.50
N GLY A 307 19.91 10.94 -27.34
CA GLY A 307 19.83 9.65 -28.01
C GLY A 307 19.25 8.50 -27.16
N ALA A 308 18.97 8.73 -25.87
CA ALA A 308 18.39 7.71 -24.99
C ALA A 308 16.89 7.46 -25.30
N THR A 309 16.35 6.38 -24.73
CA THR A 309 14.91 6.03 -24.84
C THR A 309 14.11 6.75 -23.76
N LEU A 310 13.07 7.48 -24.18
CA LEU A 310 12.12 8.18 -23.33
C LEU A 310 10.71 7.63 -23.52
N VAL A 311 10.08 7.19 -22.44
CA VAL A 311 8.66 6.80 -22.40
C VAL A 311 7.83 7.99 -21.88
N LEU A 312 6.78 8.36 -22.62
CA LEU A 312 5.80 9.36 -22.20
C LEU A 312 4.67 8.68 -21.44
N ALA A 313 4.23 9.32 -20.34
CA ALA A 313 3.27 8.75 -19.40
C ALA A 313 1.84 8.57 -19.96
N ALA A 314 1.03 7.76 -19.27
CA ALA A 314 -0.36 7.48 -19.62
C ALA A 314 -1.25 8.72 -19.70
N HIS A 315 -0.92 9.78 -18.96
CA HIS A 315 -1.69 11.04 -18.86
C HIS A 315 -1.57 11.93 -20.09
N GLY A 316 -0.68 11.57 -21.04
CA GLY A 316 -0.36 12.41 -22.18
C GLY A 316 0.59 13.56 -21.83
N VAL A 317 1.04 14.25 -22.84
CA VAL A 317 1.97 15.39 -22.70
C VAL A 317 1.63 16.50 -23.69
N ALA A 318 1.97 17.72 -23.34
CA ALA A 318 1.90 18.85 -24.26
C ALA A 318 2.85 18.61 -25.48
N PRO A 319 2.49 19.08 -26.69
CA PRO A 319 3.35 18.96 -27.89
C PRO A 319 4.76 19.54 -27.71
N ALA A 320 4.92 20.52 -26.84
CA ALA A 320 6.23 21.07 -26.49
C ALA A 320 7.21 20.03 -25.94
N VAL A 321 6.74 19.07 -25.13
CA VAL A 321 7.56 17.98 -24.60
C VAL A 321 8.09 17.08 -25.74
N ARG A 322 7.23 16.77 -26.73
CA ARG A 322 7.63 16.00 -27.91
C ARG A 322 8.67 16.74 -28.76
N ARG A 323 8.54 18.08 -28.91
CA ARG A 323 9.54 18.90 -29.60
C ARG A 323 10.88 18.88 -28.85
N THR A 324 10.88 19.01 -27.54
CA THR A 324 12.09 18.90 -26.71
C THR A 324 12.74 17.53 -26.90
N ALA A 325 11.97 16.45 -26.82
CA ALA A 325 12.49 15.10 -27.05
C ALA A 325 13.11 14.94 -28.45
N ALA A 326 12.46 15.46 -29.49
CA ALA A 326 12.95 15.42 -30.84
C ALA A 326 14.25 16.22 -31.03
N SER A 327 14.35 17.43 -30.42
CA SER A 327 15.57 18.26 -30.49
C SER A 327 16.78 17.61 -29.81
N ARG A 328 16.54 16.70 -28.87
CA ARG A 328 17.55 15.90 -28.17
C ARG A 328 17.80 14.53 -28.80
N HIS A 329 17.18 14.26 -29.96
CA HIS A 329 17.28 12.98 -30.68
C HIS A 329 16.89 11.76 -29.79
N LEU A 330 15.92 11.91 -28.89
CA LEU A 330 15.46 10.82 -28.05
C LEU A 330 14.63 9.81 -28.86
N THR A 331 14.76 8.53 -28.52
CA THR A 331 13.85 7.50 -28.99
C THR A 331 12.59 7.56 -28.13
N VAL A 332 11.51 8.14 -28.68
CA VAL A 332 10.27 8.35 -27.93
C VAL A 332 9.34 7.16 -28.07
N VAL A 333 8.87 6.62 -26.96
CA VAL A 333 7.80 5.62 -26.86
C VAL A 333 6.59 6.27 -26.19
N ASP A 334 5.46 6.36 -26.87
CA ASP A 334 4.28 7.06 -26.37
C ASP A 334 3.30 6.08 -25.70
N ALA A 335 3.29 6.08 -24.35
CA ALA A 335 2.37 5.28 -23.56
C ALA A 335 1.03 5.98 -23.25
N THR A 336 0.77 7.16 -23.82
CA THR A 336 -0.49 7.90 -23.61
C THR A 336 -1.70 7.00 -23.81
N CYS A 337 -2.62 7.00 -22.82
CA CYS A 337 -3.86 6.23 -22.90
C CYS A 337 -4.69 6.67 -24.13
N PRO A 338 -5.21 5.74 -24.93
CA PRO A 338 -6.04 6.09 -26.10
C PRO A 338 -7.25 6.97 -25.77
N LEU A 339 -7.80 6.88 -24.54
CA LEU A 339 -8.92 7.71 -24.09
C LEU A 339 -8.48 9.15 -23.82
N VAL A 340 -7.29 9.35 -23.30
CA VAL A 340 -6.66 10.69 -23.16
C VAL A 340 -6.35 11.26 -24.54
N THR A 341 -5.78 10.46 -25.45
CA THR A 341 -5.53 10.88 -26.85
C THR A 341 -6.83 11.34 -27.54
N LYS A 342 -7.98 10.70 -27.25
CA LYS A 342 -9.28 11.11 -27.77
C LYS A 342 -9.64 12.53 -27.29
N VAL A 343 -9.46 12.84 -26.01
CA VAL A 343 -9.73 14.18 -25.44
C VAL A 343 -8.81 15.21 -26.07
N HIS A 344 -7.50 14.96 -26.14
CA HIS A 344 -6.51 15.81 -26.80
C HIS A 344 -6.92 16.14 -28.24
N ALA A 345 -7.27 15.11 -29.03
CA ALA A 345 -7.72 15.30 -30.42
C ALA A 345 -9.05 16.07 -30.52
N GLY A 346 -9.93 15.89 -29.53
CA GLY A 346 -11.18 16.63 -29.40
C GLY A 346 -10.95 18.12 -29.21
N VAL A 347 -10.14 18.46 -28.20
CA VAL A 347 -9.81 19.83 -27.84
C VAL A 347 -9.07 20.53 -29.00
N ARG A 348 -8.07 19.87 -29.59
CA ARG A 348 -7.36 20.39 -30.75
C ARG A 348 -8.30 20.73 -31.91
N ARG A 349 -9.23 19.82 -32.27
CA ARG A 349 -10.21 20.09 -33.34
C ARG A 349 -11.11 21.29 -33.07
N GLN A 350 -11.51 21.55 -31.81
CA GLN A 350 -12.31 22.71 -31.45
C GLN A 350 -11.47 23.98 -31.49
N ALA A 351 -10.24 23.91 -31.00
CA ALA A 351 -9.27 25.01 -31.08
C ALA A 351 -8.97 25.41 -32.54
N ASP A 352 -8.75 24.45 -33.45
CA ASP A 352 -8.54 24.68 -34.88
C ASP A 352 -9.75 25.37 -35.56
N ARG A 353 -10.96 25.20 -35.00
CA ARG A 353 -12.17 25.88 -35.45
C ARG A 353 -12.38 27.26 -34.84
N GLY A 354 -11.43 27.70 -34.00
CA GLY A 354 -11.46 28.98 -33.30
C GLY A 354 -12.46 29.02 -32.15
N ALA A 355 -12.88 27.87 -31.61
CA ALA A 355 -13.72 27.82 -30.42
C ALA A 355 -12.88 28.05 -29.15
N THR A 356 -13.45 28.76 -28.16
CA THR A 356 -12.93 28.75 -26.80
C THR A 356 -13.36 27.45 -26.14
N VAL A 357 -12.40 26.63 -25.67
CA VAL A 357 -12.68 25.35 -25.04
C VAL A 357 -12.68 25.52 -23.52
N PHE A 358 -13.80 25.26 -22.86
CA PHE A 358 -13.88 25.10 -21.41
C PHE A 358 -13.44 23.67 -21.06
N LEU A 359 -12.25 23.54 -20.46
CA LEU A 359 -11.74 22.26 -20.01
C LEU A 359 -12.12 22.05 -18.54
N ILE A 360 -13.12 21.22 -18.30
CA ILE A 360 -13.57 20.84 -16.97
C ILE A 360 -12.52 19.89 -16.36
N GLY A 361 -11.81 20.35 -15.33
CA GLY A 361 -10.69 19.60 -14.76
C GLY A 361 -9.91 20.41 -13.74
N HIS A 362 -8.91 19.76 -13.14
CA HIS A 362 -8.02 20.39 -12.16
C HIS A 362 -6.75 20.90 -12.83
N ALA A 363 -6.47 22.20 -12.75
CA ALA A 363 -5.39 22.86 -13.47
C ALA A 363 -3.99 22.26 -13.19
N GLU A 364 -3.77 21.75 -11.98
CA GLU A 364 -2.50 21.14 -11.57
C GLU A 364 -2.29 19.69 -12.06
N HIS A 365 -3.28 19.12 -12.74
CA HIS A 365 -3.19 17.73 -13.20
C HIS A 365 -2.45 17.61 -14.54
N GLU A 366 -1.56 16.63 -14.67
CA GLU A 366 -0.73 16.42 -15.88
C GLU A 366 -1.55 16.22 -17.16
N GLU A 367 -2.71 15.55 -17.09
CA GLU A 367 -3.64 15.39 -18.21
C GLU A 367 -4.19 16.74 -18.68
N VAL A 368 -4.49 17.64 -17.73
CA VAL A 368 -5.00 18.99 -18.04
C VAL A 368 -3.89 19.83 -18.69
N GLU A 369 -2.66 19.79 -18.14
CA GLU A 369 -1.48 20.42 -18.73
C GLU A 369 -1.26 19.95 -20.20
N GLY A 370 -1.32 18.64 -20.43
CA GLY A 370 -1.20 18.07 -21.76
C GLY A 370 -2.29 18.54 -22.71
N THR A 371 -3.53 18.56 -22.24
CA THR A 371 -4.71 18.98 -23.02
C THR A 371 -4.67 20.47 -23.38
N VAL A 372 -4.28 21.33 -22.43
CA VAL A 372 -4.07 22.77 -22.68
C VAL A 372 -3.00 22.97 -23.74
N GLY A 373 -1.87 22.27 -23.64
CA GLY A 373 -0.79 22.37 -24.63
C GLY A 373 -1.21 21.95 -26.05
N GLU A 374 -2.14 21.01 -26.20
CA GLU A 374 -2.69 20.63 -27.52
C GLU A 374 -3.49 21.76 -28.17
N ALA A 375 -4.24 22.54 -27.37
CA ALA A 375 -4.96 23.69 -27.88
C ALA A 375 -4.03 24.88 -28.19
N GLU A 376 -3.03 25.10 -27.36
CA GLU A 376 -2.01 26.15 -27.60
C GLU A 376 -1.25 25.91 -28.90
N GLU A 377 -0.91 24.64 -29.20
CA GLU A 377 -0.31 24.26 -30.47
C GLU A 377 -1.21 24.59 -31.68
N ALA A 378 -2.53 24.44 -31.51
CA ALA A 378 -3.56 24.83 -32.48
C ALA A 378 -3.84 26.35 -32.46
N ARG A 379 -3.12 27.15 -31.65
CA ARG A 379 -3.35 28.59 -31.43
C ARG A 379 -4.79 28.90 -30.96
N GLY A 380 -5.43 27.95 -30.28
CA GLY A 380 -6.75 28.10 -29.71
C GLY A 380 -6.73 28.58 -28.24
N THR A 381 -7.90 28.90 -27.73
CA THR A 381 -8.07 29.34 -26.35
C THR A 381 -8.68 28.19 -25.53
N VAL A 382 -8.00 27.82 -24.43
CA VAL A 382 -8.56 26.91 -23.41
C VAL A 382 -8.66 27.64 -22.09
N ILE A 383 -9.77 27.45 -21.41
CA ILE A 383 -10.00 27.96 -20.06
C ILE A 383 -10.34 26.75 -19.19
N VAL A 384 -9.47 26.48 -18.20
CA VAL A 384 -9.72 25.41 -17.23
C VAL A 384 -10.77 25.85 -16.25
N VAL A 385 -11.75 24.98 -15.97
CA VAL A 385 -12.88 25.23 -15.06
C VAL A 385 -12.92 24.07 -14.06
N GLY A 386 -12.52 24.33 -12.83
CA GLY A 386 -12.39 23.32 -11.78
C GLY A 386 -13.58 23.26 -10.80
N SER A 387 -14.52 24.20 -10.89
CA SER A 387 -15.67 24.27 -9.98
C SER A 387 -16.89 24.94 -10.60
N GLU A 388 -18.07 24.68 -10.02
CA GLU A 388 -19.30 25.40 -10.38
C GLU A 388 -19.16 26.92 -10.20
N ALA A 389 -18.48 27.35 -9.14
CA ALA A 389 -18.23 28.78 -8.87
C ALA A 389 -17.40 29.43 -9.99
N GLU A 390 -16.38 28.75 -10.49
CA GLU A 390 -15.60 29.22 -11.65
C GLU A 390 -16.47 29.21 -12.92
N ALA A 391 -17.27 28.16 -13.12
CA ALA A 391 -18.20 28.07 -14.25
C ALA A 391 -19.22 29.23 -14.26
N GLU A 392 -19.66 29.73 -13.10
CA GLU A 392 -20.57 30.89 -12.99
C GLU A 392 -19.92 32.21 -13.39
N THR A 393 -18.61 32.31 -13.33
CA THR A 393 -17.91 33.59 -13.57
C THR A 393 -17.08 33.60 -14.86
N VAL A 394 -16.73 32.43 -15.41
CA VAL A 394 -15.90 32.30 -16.61
C VAL A 394 -16.50 33.07 -17.80
N THR A 395 -15.65 33.68 -18.63
CA THR A 395 -16.06 34.40 -19.84
C THR A 395 -15.32 33.84 -21.05
N ALA A 396 -15.96 33.92 -22.21
CA ALA A 396 -15.33 33.57 -23.49
C ALA A 396 -15.26 34.82 -24.38
N PRO A 397 -14.19 34.99 -25.17
CA PRO A 397 -14.06 36.07 -26.14
C PRO A 397 -15.24 36.09 -27.16
N ASP A 398 -15.67 34.92 -27.58
CA ASP A 398 -16.87 34.74 -28.44
C ASP A 398 -17.80 33.70 -27.79
N PRO A 399 -18.85 34.14 -27.08
CA PRO A 399 -19.84 33.23 -26.47
C PRO A 399 -20.63 32.37 -27.46
N GLY A 400 -20.63 32.75 -28.74
CA GLY A 400 -21.28 31.99 -29.82
C GLY A 400 -20.40 30.86 -30.37
N ARG A 401 -19.13 30.79 -29.95
CA ARG A 401 -18.18 29.80 -30.45
C ARG A 401 -17.40 29.18 -29.27
N VAL A 402 -18.08 28.38 -28.51
CA VAL A 402 -17.54 27.72 -27.30
C VAL A 402 -17.74 26.21 -27.38
N ALA A 403 -16.83 25.48 -26.76
CA ALA A 403 -16.90 24.03 -26.63
C ALA A 403 -16.50 23.62 -25.21
N SER A 404 -16.89 22.42 -24.79
CA SER A 404 -16.42 21.80 -23.55
C SER A 404 -15.60 20.55 -23.80
N ALA A 405 -14.71 20.24 -22.87
CA ALA A 405 -14.02 18.97 -22.73
C ALA A 405 -13.88 18.65 -21.25
N VAL A 406 -13.69 17.38 -20.89
CA VAL A 406 -13.63 16.93 -19.49
C VAL A 406 -12.39 16.07 -19.28
N GLN A 407 -11.69 16.30 -18.17
CA GLN A 407 -10.63 15.43 -17.69
C GLN A 407 -11.16 14.01 -17.45
N THR A 408 -10.43 12.98 -17.90
CA THR A 408 -10.92 11.58 -17.92
C THR A 408 -11.16 10.97 -16.53
N THR A 409 -10.60 11.58 -15.47
CA THR A 409 -10.57 11.03 -14.11
C THR A 409 -11.43 11.78 -13.09
N LEU A 410 -12.25 12.74 -13.52
CA LEU A 410 -13.15 13.48 -12.62
C LEU A 410 -14.29 12.61 -12.07
N ALA A 411 -14.89 13.08 -10.97
CA ALA A 411 -16.16 12.54 -10.53
C ALA A 411 -17.28 12.91 -11.54
N VAL A 412 -18.12 11.92 -11.87
CA VAL A 412 -19.16 12.10 -12.91
C VAL A 412 -20.16 13.17 -12.50
N ASP A 413 -20.58 13.17 -11.23
CA ASP A 413 -21.50 14.15 -10.66
C ASP A 413 -20.90 15.56 -10.60
N GLU A 414 -19.64 15.69 -10.25
CA GLU A 414 -18.90 16.96 -10.23
C GLU A 414 -18.80 17.56 -11.65
N ALA A 415 -18.35 16.76 -12.61
CA ALA A 415 -18.23 17.20 -13.99
C ALA A 415 -19.58 17.61 -14.59
N GLU A 416 -20.65 16.86 -14.31
CA GLU A 416 -22.00 17.17 -14.78
C GLU A 416 -22.55 18.46 -14.16
N ALA A 417 -22.30 18.70 -12.87
CA ALA A 417 -22.70 19.94 -12.20
C ALA A 417 -22.04 21.18 -12.86
N ILE A 418 -20.72 21.10 -13.10
CA ILE A 418 -19.98 22.17 -13.80
C ILE A 418 -20.51 22.35 -15.24
N ALA A 419 -20.71 21.25 -15.98
CA ALA A 419 -21.21 21.28 -17.34
C ALA A 419 -22.63 21.89 -17.42
N ALA A 420 -23.49 21.61 -16.44
CA ALA A 420 -24.84 22.20 -16.37
C ALA A 420 -24.82 23.73 -16.23
N VAL A 421 -23.87 24.25 -15.42
CA VAL A 421 -23.67 25.71 -15.33
C VAL A 421 -23.23 26.29 -16.67
N LEU A 422 -22.25 25.66 -17.33
CA LEU A 422 -21.72 26.12 -18.61
C LEU A 422 -22.82 26.10 -19.70
N ARG A 423 -23.65 25.04 -19.78
CA ARG A 423 -24.78 24.96 -20.73
C ARG A 423 -25.78 26.09 -20.52
N ARG A 424 -26.10 26.39 -19.26
CA ARG A 424 -27.03 27.48 -18.92
C ARG A 424 -26.49 28.85 -19.36
N ARG A 425 -25.17 29.07 -19.16
CA ARG A 425 -24.53 30.35 -19.48
C ARG A 425 -24.19 30.52 -20.96
N PHE A 426 -23.88 29.42 -21.64
CA PHE A 426 -23.45 29.41 -23.03
C PHE A 426 -24.36 28.52 -23.89
N PRO A 427 -25.51 29.02 -24.40
CA PRO A 427 -26.43 28.22 -25.19
C PRO A 427 -25.84 27.63 -26.48
N ALA A 428 -24.73 28.21 -26.99
CA ALA A 428 -24.00 27.71 -28.15
C ALA A 428 -22.90 26.67 -27.80
N LEU A 429 -22.85 26.19 -26.54
CA LEU A 429 -21.81 25.25 -26.09
C LEU A 429 -21.85 23.95 -26.87
N SER A 430 -20.75 23.64 -27.53
CA SER A 430 -20.55 22.36 -28.23
C SER A 430 -19.94 21.35 -27.28
N GLU A 431 -20.65 20.29 -26.96
CA GLU A 431 -20.17 19.21 -26.08
C GLU A 431 -19.55 18.06 -26.89
N PRO A 432 -18.69 17.22 -26.23
CA PRO A 432 -18.16 16.02 -26.85
C PRO A 432 -19.26 15.06 -27.31
N ARG A 433 -19.10 14.43 -28.48
CA ARG A 433 -20.05 13.44 -29.01
C ARG A 433 -20.20 12.18 -28.17
N SER A 434 -19.21 11.88 -27.34
CA SER A 434 -19.19 10.77 -26.38
C SER A 434 -18.48 11.22 -25.12
N ALA A 435 -18.84 10.64 -23.98
CA ALA A 435 -18.27 11.01 -22.68
C ALA A 435 -16.73 11.04 -22.71
N ASP A 436 -16.15 12.07 -22.13
CA ASP A 436 -14.70 12.20 -21.99
C ASP A 436 -14.21 11.49 -20.71
N ILE A 437 -15.04 11.48 -19.64
CA ILE A 437 -14.75 10.64 -18.48
C ILE A 437 -14.66 9.18 -18.93
N CYS A 438 -13.54 8.54 -18.62
CA CYS A 438 -13.28 7.21 -19.13
C CYS A 438 -14.16 6.14 -18.45
N TYR A 439 -14.40 5.03 -19.17
CA TYR A 439 -15.18 3.90 -18.64
C TYR A 439 -14.67 3.41 -17.29
N ALA A 440 -13.34 3.35 -17.12
CA ALA A 440 -12.72 2.87 -15.90
C ALA A 440 -13.06 3.75 -14.69
N THR A 441 -13.08 5.07 -14.88
CA THR A 441 -13.50 6.04 -13.87
C THR A 441 -14.98 5.87 -13.53
N THR A 442 -15.84 5.83 -14.54
CA THR A 442 -17.30 5.68 -14.36
C THR A 442 -17.65 4.38 -13.66
N ASN A 443 -17.05 3.26 -14.08
CA ASN A 443 -17.34 1.94 -13.53
C ASN A 443 -16.90 1.83 -12.06
N ARG A 444 -15.68 2.31 -11.72
CA ARG A 444 -15.18 2.27 -10.34
C ARG A 444 -16.00 3.16 -9.41
N GLN A 445 -16.46 4.32 -9.90
CA GLN A 445 -17.38 5.17 -9.13
C GLN A 445 -18.75 4.50 -8.91
N ALA A 446 -19.28 3.80 -9.93
CA ALA A 446 -20.51 3.01 -9.79
C ALA A 446 -20.32 1.88 -8.76
N ALA A 447 -19.17 1.18 -8.80
CA ALA A 447 -18.85 0.12 -7.84
C ALA A 447 -18.76 0.66 -6.40
N VAL A 448 -18.15 1.83 -6.20
CA VAL A 448 -18.11 2.50 -4.89
C VAL A 448 -19.52 2.85 -4.40
N ARG A 449 -20.35 3.47 -5.24
CA ARG A 449 -21.73 3.81 -4.86
C ARG A 449 -22.56 2.59 -4.48
N ALA A 450 -22.35 1.45 -5.14
CA ALA A 450 -23.08 0.22 -4.88
C ALA A 450 -22.79 -0.36 -3.49
N VAL A 451 -21.56 -0.19 -2.96
CA VAL A 451 -21.17 -0.74 -1.64
C VAL A 451 -21.25 0.28 -0.51
N ALA A 452 -21.22 1.56 -0.83
CA ALA A 452 -21.11 2.63 0.16
C ALA A 452 -22.23 2.60 1.20
N SER A 453 -23.48 2.40 0.79
CA SER A 453 -24.63 2.37 1.70
C SER A 453 -24.68 1.14 2.62
N GLU A 454 -23.90 0.09 2.31
CA GLU A 454 -23.87 -1.16 3.07
C GLU A 454 -22.70 -1.20 4.07
N ALA A 455 -21.71 -0.33 3.91
CA ALA A 455 -20.45 -0.39 4.65
C ALA A 455 -20.35 0.65 5.77
N ASP A 456 -19.77 0.23 6.91
CA ASP A 456 -19.42 1.16 8.01
C ASP A 456 -18.21 2.03 7.64
N ARG A 457 -17.30 1.47 6.84
CA ARG A 457 -16.05 2.11 6.38
C ARG A 457 -15.78 1.74 4.92
N LEU A 458 -15.17 2.67 4.19
CA LEU A 458 -14.70 2.41 2.83
C LEU A 458 -13.19 2.70 2.73
N VAL A 459 -12.42 1.69 2.37
CA VAL A 459 -11.00 1.80 2.08
C VAL A 459 -10.80 1.92 0.57
N VAL A 460 -10.12 2.98 0.14
CA VAL A 460 -9.71 3.17 -1.25
C VAL A 460 -8.18 3.09 -1.32
N VAL A 461 -7.66 2.03 -1.94
CA VAL A 461 -6.23 1.87 -2.15
C VAL A 461 -5.79 2.68 -3.37
N GLY A 462 -4.77 3.52 -3.20
CA GLY A 462 -4.20 4.33 -4.28
C GLY A 462 -3.49 5.57 -3.80
N SER A 463 -2.58 6.10 -4.62
CA SER A 463 -1.70 7.21 -4.26
C SER A 463 -2.41 8.57 -4.18
N ALA A 464 -1.85 9.49 -3.38
CA ALA A 464 -2.44 10.81 -3.12
C ALA A 464 -2.53 11.69 -4.37
N ASN A 465 -1.61 11.52 -5.30
CA ASN A 465 -1.58 12.24 -6.58
C ASN A 465 -2.41 11.55 -7.68
N SER A 466 -3.06 10.41 -7.38
CA SER A 466 -3.99 9.77 -8.31
C SER A 466 -5.38 10.41 -8.23
N SER A 467 -5.73 11.24 -9.20
CA SER A 467 -7.05 11.88 -9.28
C SER A 467 -8.19 10.85 -9.18
N ASN A 468 -8.10 9.72 -9.89
CA ASN A 468 -9.10 8.65 -9.80
C ASN A 468 -9.27 8.14 -8.36
N SER A 469 -8.16 7.85 -7.64
CA SER A 469 -8.22 7.33 -6.27
C SER A 469 -8.81 8.34 -5.28
N VAL A 470 -8.44 9.62 -5.42
CA VAL A 470 -9.00 10.71 -4.61
C VAL A 470 -10.51 10.82 -4.83
N ARG A 471 -10.94 10.88 -6.10
CA ARG A 471 -12.37 10.99 -6.45
C ARG A 471 -13.18 9.79 -5.95
N LEU A 472 -12.64 8.56 -5.94
CA LEU A 472 -13.32 7.39 -5.38
C LEU A 472 -13.61 7.55 -3.87
N ALA A 473 -12.65 8.05 -3.10
CA ALA A 473 -12.87 8.31 -1.68
C ALA A 473 -13.96 9.40 -1.47
N GLU A 474 -13.91 10.47 -2.24
CA GLU A 474 -14.92 11.55 -2.20
C GLU A 474 -16.31 11.06 -2.60
N VAL A 475 -16.42 10.21 -3.64
CA VAL A 475 -17.69 9.57 -4.02
C VAL A 475 -18.22 8.73 -2.85
N GLY A 476 -17.38 7.98 -2.15
CA GLY A 476 -17.78 7.24 -0.94
C GLY A 476 -18.31 8.13 0.16
N VAL A 477 -17.63 9.25 0.44
CA VAL A 477 -18.07 10.24 1.45
C VAL A 477 -19.40 10.86 1.03
N ARG A 478 -19.56 11.27 -0.23
CA ARG A 478 -20.83 11.82 -0.73
C ARG A 478 -21.98 10.80 -0.69
N ALA A 479 -21.65 9.50 -0.81
CA ALA A 479 -22.63 8.42 -0.66
C ALA A 479 -22.97 8.10 0.81
N GLY A 480 -22.39 8.82 1.79
CA GLY A 480 -22.69 8.72 3.21
C GLY A 480 -21.81 7.76 4.01
N THR A 481 -20.73 7.23 3.42
CA THR A 481 -19.80 6.31 4.10
C THR A 481 -18.55 7.06 4.56
N ASP A 482 -18.04 6.73 5.76
CA ASP A 482 -16.73 7.21 6.19
C ASP A 482 -15.64 6.53 5.33
N ALA A 483 -15.14 7.23 4.32
CA ALA A 483 -14.20 6.73 3.33
C ALA A 483 -12.81 7.30 3.55
N ARG A 484 -11.79 6.44 3.46
CA ARG A 484 -10.38 6.86 3.51
C ARG A 484 -9.58 6.25 2.37
N ARG A 485 -8.74 7.09 1.78
CA ARG A 485 -7.71 6.66 0.83
C ARG A 485 -6.44 6.31 1.60
N VAL A 486 -5.82 5.21 1.22
CA VAL A 486 -4.50 4.78 1.71
C VAL A 486 -3.60 4.48 0.50
N ASP A 487 -2.34 4.87 0.56
CA ASP A 487 -1.36 4.47 -0.46
C ASP A 487 -0.89 3.03 -0.22
N ARG A 488 -0.67 2.71 1.05
CA ARG A 488 -0.26 1.38 1.50
C ARG A 488 -1.26 0.82 2.51
N PRO A 489 -1.48 -0.51 2.50
CA PRO A 489 -2.40 -1.16 3.44
C PRO A 489 -2.06 -0.91 4.93
N ASP A 490 -0.77 -0.74 5.28
CA ASP A 490 -0.33 -0.48 6.65
C ASP A 490 -0.61 0.96 7.15
N GLU A 491 -1.11 1.84 6.30
CA GLU A 491 -1.60 3.18 6.67
C GLU A 491 -3.02 3.16 7.28
N LEU A 492 -3.68 2.00 7.29
CA LEU A 492 -4.99 1.86 7.93
C LEU A 492 -4.91 2.14 9.42
N ASP A 493 -5.76 3.04 9.90
CA ASP A 493 -5.84 3.43 11.30
C ASP A 493 -6.69 2.44 12.10
N LEU A 494 -6.08 1.80 13.11
CA LEU A 494 -6.75 0.87 14.00
C LEU A 494 -7.93 1.51 14.73
N SER A 495 -7.83 2.79 15.12
CA SER A 495 -8.89 3.52 15.82
C SER A 495 -10.10 3.73 14.90
N TRP A 496 -9.84 4.00 13.63
CA TRP A 496 -10.88 4.16 12.60
C TRP A 496 -11.59 2.85 12.28
N LEU A 497 -10.87 1.72 12.36
CA LEU A 497 -11.43 0.38 12.16
C LEU A 497 -12.22 -0.13 13.38
N SER A 498 -12.10 0.53 14.54
CA SER A 498 -12.80 0.12 15.76
C SER A 498 -14.31 0.12 15.57
N GLY A 499 -14.94 -1.01 15.92
CA GLY A 499 -16.39 -1.19 15.81
C GLY A 499 -16.92 -1.42 14.38
N ALA A 500 -16.10 -1.27 13.36
CA ALA A 500 -16.52 -1.52 11.97
C ALA A 500 -16.71 -3.03 11.73
N ARG A 501 -17.92 -3.41 11.30
CA ARG A 501 -18.29 -4.80 10.98
C ARG A 501 -18.32 -5.07 9.49
N ARG A 502 -18.67 -4.06 8.68
CA ARG A 502 -18.65 -4.11 7.22
C ARG A 502 -17.66 -3.09 6.70
N VAL A 503 -16.62 -3.56 6.02
CA VAL A 503 -15.59 -2.72 5.44
C VAL A 503 -15.62 -2.92 3.94
N ALA A 504 -16.03 -1.90 3.20
CA ALA A 504 -15.88 -1.91 1.75
C ALA A 504 -14.42 -1.61 1.38
N VAL A 505 -13.91 -2.31 0.39
CA VAL A 505 -12.55 -2.12 -0.11
C VAL A 505 -12.59 -2.01 -1.62
N THR A 506 -11.89 -1.01 -2.15
CA THR A 506 -11.67 -0.81 -3.57
C THR A 506 -10.27 -0.27 -3.82
N ALA A 507 -9.92 -0.13 -5.09
CA ALA A 507 -8.66 0.48 -5.50
C ALA A 507 -8.85 1.37 -6.72
N GLY A 508 -8.05 2.43 -6.80
CA GLY A 508 -7.98 3.28 -7.97
C GLY A 508 -7.45 2.55 -9.20
N ALA A 509 -7.72 3.11 -10.39
CA ALA A 509 -7.34 2.53 -11.68
C ALA A 509 -5.82 2.38 -11.88
N SER A 510 -5.00 3.01 -11.05
CA SER A 510 -3.53 2.91 -11.06
C SER A 510 -2.95 2.07 -9.91
N ALA A 511 -3.79 1.53 -9.03
CA ALA A 511 -3.34 0.74 -7.87
C ALA A 511 -3.35 -0.76 -8.16
N PRO A 512 -2.27 -1.50 -7.81
CA PRO A 512 -2.20 -2.94 -8.02
C PRO A 512 -3.23 -3.71 -7.16
N ASP A 513 -3.84 -4.75 -7.72
CA ASP A 513 -4.87 -5.56 -7.02
C ASP A 513 -4.31 -6.33 -5.82
N HIS A 514 -3.04 -6.72 -5.85
CA HIS A 514 -2.40 -7.43 -4.75
C HIS A 514 -2.36 -6.62 -3.44
N LEU A 515 -2.51 -5.29 -3.49
CA LEU A 515 -2.64 -4.46 -2.28
C LEU A 515 -4.03 -4.56 -1.64
N VAL A 516 -5.03 -4.98 -2.39
CA VAL A 516 -6.43 -5.15 -1.92
C VAL A 516 -6.62 -6.54 -1.32
N ASP A 517 -6.50 -7.59 -2.13
CA ASP A 517 -6.70 -9.00 -1.75
C ASP A 517 -5.73 -9.90 -2.53
N GLY A 518 -4.45 -9.67 -2.42
CA GLY A 518 -3.39 -10.39 -3.14
C GLY A 518 -2.45 -11.20 -2.25
N GLY A 519 -2.87 -11.54 -1.03
CA GLY A 519 -2.04 -12.28 -0.08
C GLY A 519 -1.37 -11.41 0.96
N VAL A 520 -0.17 -11.78 1.37
CA VAL A 520 0.56 -11.19 2.50
C VAL A 520 0.71 -9.66 2.38
N GLY A 521 0.23 -8.92 3.37
CA GLY A 521 0.33 -7.48 3.46
C GLY A 521 -0.77 -6.71 2.70
N SER A 522 -1.73 -7.39 2.07
CA SER A 522 -2.91 -6.74 1.49
C SER A 522 -3.87 -6.20 2.56
N VAL A 523 -4.79 -5.33 2.19
CA VAL A 523 -5.83 -4.82 3.10
C VAL A 523 -6.59 -5.97 3.75
N VAL A 524 -7.04 -6.94 2.95
CA VAL A 524 -7.81 -8.10 3.45
C VAL A 524 -6.98 -8.94 4.42
N ASP A 525 -5.72 -9.15 4.12
CA ASP A 525 -4.80 -9.90 4.97
C ASP A 525 -4.57 -9.21 6.33
N LEU A 526 -4.34 -7.88 6.33
CA LEU A 526 -4.19 -7.12 7.56
C LEU A 526 -5.46 -7.15 8.41
N LEU A 527 -6.65 -7.11 7.78
CA LEU A 527 -7.93 -7.23 8.48
C LEU A 527 -8.13 -8.63 9.07
N ARG A 528 -7.68 -9.71 8.40
CA ARG A 528 -7.67 -11.08 8.97
C ARG A 528 -6.83 -11.17 10.24
N GLY A 529 -5.75 -10.40 10.34
CA GLY A 529 -4.96 -10.29 11.57
C GLY A 529 -5.69 -9.65 12.76
N LEU A 530 -6.87 -9.05 12.53
CA LEU A 530 -7.72 -8.44 13.56
C LEU A 530 -8.96 -9.29 13.89
N GLY A 531 -9.20 -10.40 13.19
CA GLY A 531 -10.31 -11.30 13.42
C GLY A 531 -10.79 -12.02 12.18
N PRO A 532 -11.78 -12.91 12.29
CA PRO A 532 -12.36 -13.59 11.16
C PRO A 532 -12.88 -12.62 10.09
N VAL A 533 -12.53 -12.85 8.82
CA VAL A 533 -12.97 -12.04 7.69
C VAL A 533 -13.69 -12.91 6.67
N THR A 534 -14.92 -12.52 6.34
CA THR A 534 -15.66 -13.03 5.19
C THR A 534 -15.52 -12.03 4.05
N VAL A 535 -15.03 -12.47 2.89
CA VAL A 535 -14.87 -11.62 1.72
C VAL A 535 -16.04 -11.85 0.77
N THR A 536 -16.72 -10.76 0.40
CA THR A 536 -17.90 -10.78 -0.48
C THR A 536 -17.66 -9.87 -1.69
N PRO A 537 -17.38 -10.41 -2.88
CA PRO A 537 -17.31 -9.62 -4.10
C PRO A 537 -18.64 -8.93 -4.42
N ARG A 538 -18.56 -7.70 -4.90
CA ARG A 538 -19.70 -6.85 -5.32
C ARG A 538 -19.47 -6.35 -6.74
N PRO A 539 -19.62 -7.20 -7.76
CA PRO A 539 -19.46 -6.79 -9.14
C PRO A 539 -20.64 -5.92 -9.60
N THR A 540 -20.33 -4.80 -10.27
CA THR A 540 -21.32 -3.92 -10.90
C THR A 540 -21.30 -4.06 -12.41
N THR A 541 -20.15 -4.31 -12.99
CA THR A 541 -19.97 -4.52 -14.43
C THR A 541 -18.68 -5.29 -14.69
N THR A 542 -18.55 -5.85 -15.89
CA THR A 542 -17.31 -6.48 -16.38
C THR A 542 -16.62 -5.54 -17.35
N GLU A 543 -15.31 -5.41 -17.25
CA GLU A 543 -14.47 -4.65 -18.17
C GLU A 543 -13.76 -5.62 -19.14
N ASP A 544 -14.09 -5.53 -20.43
CA ASP A 544 -13.45 -6.31 -21.50
C ASP A 544 -12.82 -5.35 -22.52
N VAL A 545 -11.96 -4.49 -22.03
CA VAL A 545 -11.27 -3.47 -22.83
C VAL A 545 -9.79 -3.77 -22.84
N HIS A 546 -9.22 -3.88 -24.03
CA HIS A 546 -7.78 -4.09 -24.22
C HIS A 546 -7.23 -3.04 -25.20
N PHE A 547 -6.05 -2.53 -24.92
CA PHE A 547 -5.34 -1.62 -25.82
C PHE A 547 -4.04 -2.25 -26.30
N THR A 548 -3.78 -2.13 -27.60
CA THR A 548 -2.52 -2.58 -28.20
C THR A 548 -1.35 -1.71 -27.73
N LEU A 549 -0.19 -2.32 -27.61
CA LEU A 549 1.05 -1.60 -27.30
C LEU A 549 1.41 -0.60 -28.40
N PRO A 550 2.19 0.44 -28.08
CA PRO A 550 2.77 1.33 -29.09
C PRO A 550 3.64 0.54 -30.07
N LYS A 551 3.64 0.95 -31.36
CA LYS A 551 4.41 0.28 -32.43
C LYS A 551 5.91 0.26 -32.15
N GLU A 552 6.40 1.23 -31.41
CA GLU A 552 7.81 1.39 -31.04
C GLU A 552 8.32 0.23 -30.15
N VAL A 553 7.41 -0.47 -29.46
CA VAL A 553 7.74 -1.58 -28.55
C VAL A 553 6.95 -2.87 -28.83
N SER A 554 6.04 -2.85 -29.81
CA SER A 554 5.28 -4.05 -30.23
C SER A 554 6.06 -4.94 -31.20
#